data_2390512f01f23b7712479ace85a3b977
#
_entry.id   2390512f01f23b7712479ace85a3b977
#
_cell.length_a   1.000
_cell.length_b   1.000
_cell.length_c   1.000
_cell.angle_alpha   90.00
_cell.angle_beta   90.00
_cell.angle_gamma   90.00
#
_symmetry.space_group_name_H-M   'P 1'
#
loop_
_entity.id
_entity.type
_entity.pdbx_description
1 polymer ?
#
loop_
_entity_poly.entity_id
_entity_poly.type
_entity_poly.pdbx_seq_one_letter_code
_entity_poly.pdbx_strand_id
1 'polypeptide(L)'
;MNRQAILRHIILTAIVSICTFISIRGQTKDSLSVKIEDGWIEKIDNKIGIDVSLNNSYEIFEVKTEDTKFILYPNTASNLRFNVNYKFISFGFQFTPDFIPGNGEENLKGNTKSFELRTAFIFKHWFTDLSYSKVKGYYLKNSADFTTLLKGDPYIQFPDLNYYGFAISTGYSSNSKFSFRSLTSQTERQLRSAGSFIPVINLRYYSIDDRSSGMSTQKTNNFESSIGPGYAYTFVSKEKFYLSLGLQSSLGYLNTKLTTRQPDGDITTNQDNYIFRWDGKVGLGYNGRSFYTGVYTNISGTEYRQENTTAINFETRVYYHLFLGIRLAAPDYLERKANKIEKLFQKQNASN
;
A
#
# COMPACT_ATOMS: atom_id res chain seq x y z
N MET A 1 13.96 1.72 33.97
CA MET A 1 13.88 2.60 32.79
C MET A 1 13.03 1.85 31.75
N ASN A 2 11.90 2.44 31.35
CA ASN A 2 10.86 1.76 30.56
C ASN A 2 11.41 1.48 29.12
N ARG A 3 11.27 0.22 28.60
CA ARG A 3 11.75 -0.18 27.26
C ARG A 3 11.27 0.78 26.15
N GLN A 4 10.10 1.36 26.30
CA GLN A 4 9.55 2.38 25.39
C GLN A 4 10.34 3.71 25.41
N ALA A 5 10.86 4.13 26.56
CA ALA A 5 11.68 5.33 26.66
C ALA A 5 13.05 5.14 25.99
N ILE A 6 13.64 3.96 26.09
CA ILE A 6 14.90 3.61 25.44
C ILE A 6 14.71 3.61 23.91
N LEU A 7 13.64 2.99 23.42
CA LEU A 7 13.36 2.92 21.98
C LEU A 7 13.11 4.31 21.38
N ARG A 8 12.36 5.18 22.09
CA ARG A 8 12.17 6.59 21.70
C ARG A 8 13.49 7.34 21.59
N HIS A 9 14.39 7.17 22.55
CA HIS A 9 15.71 7.81 22.53
C HIS A 9 16.57 7.28 21.39
N ILE A 10 16.57 5.98 21.13
CA ILE A 10 17.32 5.37 20.01
C ILE A 10 16.83 5.90 18.67
N ILE A 11 15.50 5.96 18.46
CA ILE A 11 14.91 6.47 17.22
C ILE A 11 15.22 7.97 17.05
N LEU A 12 15.06 8.77 18.11
CA LEU A 12 15.37 10.21 18.07
C LEU A 12 16.86 10.44 17.79
N THR A 13 17.73 9.68 18.43
CA THR A 13 19.20 9.77 18.24
C THR A 13 19.60 9.31 16.83
N ALA A 14 18.96 8.27 16.30
CA ALA A 14 19.17 7.82 14.92
C ALA A 14 18.72 8.88 13.90
N ILE A 15 17.55 9.51 14.10
CA ILE A 15 17.07 10.59 13.23
C ILE A 15 17.99 11.81 13.30
N VAL A 16 18.41 12.23 14.49
CA VAL A 16 19.35 13.35 14.68
C VAL A 16 20.71 13.02 14.08
N SER A 17 21.22 11.79 14.27
CA SER A 17 22.50 11.35 13.68
C SER A 17 22.44 11.29 12.16
N ILE A 18 21.33 10.85 11.57
CA ILE A 18 21.10 10.88 10.12
C ILE A 18 21.07 12.33 9.63
N CYS A 19 20.40 13.24 10.33
CA CYS A 19 20.35 14.66 9.97
C CYS A 19 21.71 15.35 10.07
N THR A 20 22.54 15.02 11.07
CA THR A 20 23.90 15.58 11.22
C THR A 20 24.88 15.01 10.20
N PHE A 21 24.82 13.72 9.87
CA PHE A 21 25.62 13.12 8.79
C PHE A 21 25.30 13.72 7.41
N ILE A 22 24.05 14.13 7.16
CA ILE A 22 23.61 14.75 5.91
C ILE A 22 24.20 16.16 5.75
N SER A 23 24.35 16.92 6.85
CA SER A 23 24.89 18.27 6.81
C SER A 23 26.41 18.32 6.48
N ILE A 24 27.16 17.25 6.70
CA ILE A 24 28.61 17.21 6.54
C ILE A 24 29.05 16.82 5.10
N ARG A 25 28.18 16.19 4.29
CA ARG A 25 28.52 15.77 2.92
C ARG A 25 27.75 16.48 1.80
N GLY A 26 26.97 17.50 2.13
CA GLY A 26 26.10 18.21 1.17
C GLY A 26 26.78 19.16 0.19
N GLN A 27 28.11 19.24 0.12
CA GLN A 27 28.80 20.28 -0.67
C GLN A 27 29.78 19.78 -1.73
N THR A 28 29.66 18.60 -2.29
CA THR A 28 30.51 18.27 -3.46
C THR A 28 29.81 17.36 -4.46
N LYS A 29 29.68 17.86 -5.68
CA LYS A 29 29.21 17.24 -6.91
C LYS A 29 27.71 17.38 -7.29
N ASP A 30 27.21 18.59 -7.37
CA ASP A 30 25.94 18.87 -8.06
C ASP A 30 26.05 18.99 -9.60
N SER A 31 27.21 18.67 -10.18
CA SER A 31 27.48 18.78 -11.63
C SER A 31 27.47 17.46 -12.41
N LEU A 32 26.87 16.38 -11.86
CA LEU A 32 26.68 15.14 -12.62
C LEU A 32 25.44 15.26 -13.48
N SER A 33 25.59 15.04 -14.78
CA SER A 33 24.64 15.18 -15.86
C SER A 33 23.20 14.76 -15.49
N VAL A 34 22.36 15.74 -15.28
CA VAL A 34 20.91 15.55 -15.11
C VAL A 34 20.36 15.05 -16.44
N LYS A 35 19.84 13.83 -16.46
CA LYS A 35 19.16 13.28 -17.64
C LYS A 35 17.72 13.79 -17.66
N ILE A 36 17.41 14.70 -18.56
CA ILE A 36 16.06 15.17 -18.84
C ILE A 36 15.59 14.50 -20.13
N GLU A 37 14.53 13.71 -20.06
CA GLU A 37 13.88 13.14 -21.24
C GLU A 37 12.91 14.16 -21.83
N ASP A 38 13.24 14.67 -23.02
CA ASP A 38 12.44 15.57 -23.86
C ASP A 38 11.82 16.77 -23.12
N GLY A 39 12.42 17.20 -22.00
CA GLY A 39 11.91 18.31 -21.18
C GLY A 39 10.68 17.98 -20.34
N TRP A 40 10.29 16.70 -20.22
CA TRP A 40 9.12 16.24 -19.47
C TRP A 40 9.45 15.55 -18.16
N ILE A 41 10.50 14.76 -18.15
CA ILE A 41 10.88 13.90 -17.02
C ILE A 41 12.35 14.07 -16.71
N GLU A 42 12.67 14.35 -15.45
CA GLU A 42 14.04 14.34 -14.93
C GLU A 42 14.29 13.03 -14.18
N LYS A 43 15.28 12.27 -14.64
CA LYS A 43 15.73 11.04 -13.97
C LYS A 43 16.71 11.34 -12.86
N ILE A 44 16.52 10.70 -11.71
CA ILE A 44 17.40 10.83 -10.55
C ILE A 44 18.16 9.51 -10.37
N ASP A 45 18.88 9.10 -11.41
CA ASP A 45 19.53 7.79 -11.49
C ASP A 45 20.77 7.65 -10.59
N ASN A 46 21.35 8.76 -10.16
CA ASN A 46 22.56 8.79 -9.31
C ASN A 46 22.27 8.94 -7.80
N LYS A 47 20.99 8.89 -7.41
CA LYS A 47 20.59 9.05 -6.01
C LYS A 47 19.66 7.93 -5.54
N ILE A 48 19.83 7.52 -4.29
CA ILE A 48 18.91 6.66 -3.56
C ILE A 48 17.93 7.55 -2.81
N GLY A 49 16.64 7.33 -2.99
CA GLY A 49 15.58 7.94 -2.19
C GLY A 49 15.35 7.10 -0.92
N ILE A 50 15.34 7.74 0.21
CA ILE A 50 14.96 7.12 1.50
C ILE A 50 13.84 7.97 2.06
N ASP A 51 12.71 7.36 2.37
CA ASP A 51 11.61 8.06 3.00
C ASP A 51 11.04 7.33 4.20
N VAL A 52 10.48 8.13 5.08
CA VAL A 52 9.68 7.72 6.22
C VAL A 52 8.30 8.25 6.02
N SER A 53 7.31 7.44 6.31
CA SER A 53 5.93 7.83 6.16
C SER A 53 5.04 7.36 7.30
N LEU A 54 4.06 8.19 7.60
CA LEU A 54 2.88 7.80 8.36
C LEU A 54 1.79 7.44 7.37
N ASN A 55 1.20 6.29 7.57
CA ASN A 55 0.11 5.84 6.72
C ASN A 55 -0.91 5.07 7.54
N ASN A 56 -2.08 4.93 6.93
CA ASN A 56 -3.15 4.15 7.48
C ASN A 56 -3.68 3.26 6.35
N SER A 57 -3.55 1.97 6.53
CA SER A 57 -4.03 0.99 5.57
C SER A 57 -5.09 0.15 6.25
N TYR A 58 -6.31 0.15 5.73
CA TYR A 58 -7.43 -0.61 6.25
C TYR A 58 -7.86 -1.69 5.27
N GLU A 59 -7.98 -2.90 5.77
CA GLU A 59 -8.82 -3.94 5.17
C GLU A 59 -10.12 -3.95 5.97
N ILE A 60 -11.21 -3.51 5.34
CA ILE A 60 -12.54 -3.44 5.94
C ILE A 60 -13.38 -4.54 5.32
N PHE A 61 -13.92 -5.41 6.15
CA PHE A 61 -14.83 -6.46 5.69
C PHE A 61 -16.26 -6.08 6.06
N GLU A 62 -17.11 -5.97 5.06
CA GLU A 62 -18.53 -5.72 5.24
C GLU A 62 -19.32 -6.87 4.62
N VAL A 63 -20.11 -7.56 5.43
CA VAL A 63 -21.05 -8.59 4.98
C VAL A 63 -22.45 -8.12 5.30
N LYS A 64 -23.29 -8.00 4.28
CA LYS A 64 -24.68 -7.58 4.41
C LYS A 64 -25.61 -8.68 3.92
N THR A 65 -26.50 -9.14 4.77
CA THR A 65 -27.64 -9.98 4.42
C THR A 65 -28.92 -9.14 4.41
N GLU A 66 -30.08 -9.74 4.16
CA GLU A 66 -31.37 -9.01 4.19
C GLU A 66 -31.61 -8.33 5.53
N ASP A 67 -31.28 -9.00 6.63
CA ASP A 67 -31.62 -8.56 7.99
C ASP A 67 -30.42 -8.11 8.83
N THR A 68 -29.19 -8.38 8.38
CA THR A 68 -28.02 -8.22 9.24
C THR A 68 -26.83 -7.64 8.45
N LYS A 69 -26.09 -6.77 9.11
CA LYS A 69 -24.85 -6.19 8.57
C LYS A 69 -23.73 -6.36 9.60
N PHE A 70 -22.59 -6.90 9.15
CA PHE A 70 -21.36 -6.98 9.93
C PHE A 70 -20.29 -6.12 9.31
N ILE A 71 -19.69 -5.23 10.09
CA ILE A 71 -18.64 -4.34 9.63
C ILE A 71 -17.41 -4.53 10.49
N LEU A 72 -16.41 -5.26 9.99
CA LEU A 72 -15.18 -5.56 10.70
C LEU A 72 -14.07 -4.57 10.32
N TYR A 73 -13.55 -3.90 11.33
CA TYR A 73 -12.47 -2.94 11.22
C TYR A 73 -11.25 -3.38 12.03
N PRO A 74 -10.03 -3.23 11.50
CA PRO A 74 -8.85 -3.30 12.33
C PRO A 74 -8.72 -2.01 13.16
N ASN A 75 -8.26 -2.11 14.39
CA ASN A 75 -7.95 -0.96 15.22
C ASN A 75 -6.55 -0.43 14.88
N THR A 76 -6.40 0.13 13.68
CA THR A 76 -5.14 0.70 13.20
C THR A 76 -5.32 2.20 13.01
N ALA A 77 -4.76 3.01 13.87
CA ALA A 77 -4.79 4.45 13.71
C ALA A 77 -3.72 4.92 12.72
N SER A 78 -2.47 4.49 12.91
CA SER A 78 -1.37 4.85 12.01
C SER A 78 -0.24 3.83 12.06
N ASN A 79 0.36 3.61 10.92
CA ASN A 79 1.54 2.77 10.72
C ASN A 79 2.74 3.64 10.36
N LEU A 80 3.92 3.18 10.73
CA LEU A 80 5.18 3.73 10.27
C LEU A 80 5.73 2.86 9.14
N ARG A 81 6.05 3.51 8.01
CA ARG A 81 6.67 2.84 6.86
C ARG A 81 8.01 3.46 6.55
N PHE A 82 8.97 2.62 6.20
CA PHE A 82 10.26 3.00 5.66
C PHE A 82 10.38 2.50 4.23
N ASN A 83 10.78 3.36 3.30
CA ASN A 83 11.01 3.00 1.91
C ASN A 83 12.43 3.34 1.50
N VAL A 84 12.98 2.49 0.64
CA VAL A 84 14.22 2.72 -0.08
C VAL A 84 13.92 2.58 -1.58
N ASN A 85 14.22 3.63 -2.32
CA ASN A 85 13.87 3.75 -3.73
C ASN A 85 15.13 4.01 -4.54
N TYR A 86 15.38 3.19 -5.55
CA TYR A 86 16.54 3.39 -6.44
C TYR A 86 16.21 2.95 -7.86
N LYS A 87 16.35 3.89 -8.82
CA LYS A 87 16.06 3.64 -10.23
C LYS A 87 14.69 2.97 -10.41
N PHE A 88 14.69 1.73 -10.91
CA PHE A 88 13.50 0.95 -11.23
C PHE A 88 12.94 0.12 -10.07
N ILE A 89 13.61 0.10 -8.92
CA ILE A 89 13.20 -0.71 -7.75
C ILE A 89 12.82 0.16 -6.56
N SER A 90 11.74 -0.21 -5.90
CA SER A 90 11.31 0.34 -4.63
C SER A 90 11.09 -0.82 -3.65
N PHE A 91 11.55 -0.66 -2.43
CA PHE A 91 11.32 -1.60 -1.35
C PHE A 91 10.85 -0.85 -0.11
N GLY A 92 9.80 -1.36 0.52
CA GLY A 92 9.26 -0.78 1.75
C GLY A 92 8.80 -1.84 2.74
N PHE A 93 8.95 -1.53 4.02
CA PHE A 93 8.35 -2.30 5.10
C PHE A 93 7.59 -1.38 6.04
N GLN A 94 6.55 -1.91 6.65
CA GLN A 94 5.62 -1.19 7.51
C GLN A 94 5.32 -2.01 8.74
N PHE A 95 5.15 -1.34 9.87
CA PHE A 95 4.68 -1.92 11.12
C PHE A 95 3.85 -0.88 11.91
N THR A 96 3.12 -1.34 12.90
CA THR A 96 2.28 -0.51 13.79
C THR A 96 3.01 -0.32 15.12
N PRO A 97 3.59 0.86 15.39
CA PRO A 97 4.24 1.12 16.67
C PRO A 97 3.25 1.62 17.72
N ASP A 98 3.34 1.08 18.93
CA ASP A 98 2.45 1.43 20.05
C ASP A 98 2.58 2.88 20.54
N PHE A 99 3.68 3.56 20.19
CA PHE A 99 3.96 4.92 20.64
C PHE A 99 3.27 6.02 19.82
N ILE A 100 2.65 5.68 18.69
CA ILE A 100 1.93 6.68 17.87
C ILE A 100 0.57 6.94 18.50
N PRO A 101 0.21 8.23 18.73
CA PRO A 101 -1.09 8.59 19.24
C PRO A 101 -2.23 8.05 18.38
N GLY A 102 -3.25 7.49 19.00
CA GLY A 102 -4.39 6.86 18.31
C GLY A 102 -4.25 5.35 18.11
N ASN A 103 -3.06 4.75 18.33
CA ASN A 103 -2.89 3.30 18.40
C ASN A 103 -3.24 2.73 19.80
N GLY A 104 -3.93 3.47 20.66
CA GLY A 104 -4.11 3.14 22.08
C GLY A 104 -5.54 2.93 22.54
N GLU A 105 -6.53 2.85 21.67
CA GLU A 105 -7.91 2.52 22.06
C GLU A 105 -8.13 1.00 22.22
N GLU A 106 -7.11 0.30 22.70
CA GLU A 106 -7.12 -1.17 22.82
C GLU A 106 -8.21 -1.69 23.75
N ASN A 107 -8.51 -0.93 24.84
CA ASN A 107 -9.57 -1.29 25.76
C ASN A 107 -10.96 -1.25 25.12
N LEU A 108 -11.18 -0.41 24.12
CA LEU A 108 -12.45 -0.26 23.42
C LEU A 108 -12.54 -1.15 22.19
N LYS A 109 -11.50 -1.19 21.37
CA LYS A 109 -11.50 -1.77 20.03
C LYS A 109 -10.62 -3.02 19.89
N GLY A 110 -9.94 -3.42 20.97
CA GLY A 110 -8.95 -4.49 20.93
C GLY A 110 -7.64 -4.08 20.26
N ASN A 111 -6.65 -4.95 20.36
CA ASN A 111 -5.33 -4.74 19.82
C ASN A 111 -5.26 -5.26 18.37
N THR A 112 -4.82 -4.43 17.44
CA THR A 112 -4.51 -4.84 16.07
C THR A 112 -3.01 -4.78 15.83
N LYS A 113 -2.45 -5.87 15.31
CA LYS A 113 -1.06 -5.94 14.83
C LYS A 113 -1.06 -6.04 13.33
N SER A 114 -0.40 -5.11 12.65
CA SER A 114 -0.25 -5.13 11.20
C SER A 114 1.22 -5.12 10.78
N PHE A 115 1.49 -5.82 9.69
CA PHE A 115 2.80 -5.86 9.03
C PHE A 115 2.60 -5.93 7.53
N GLU A 116 3.35 -5.14 6.76
CA GLU A 116 3.34 -5.18 5.30
C GLU A 116 4.75 -5.07 4.74
N LEU A 117 5.04 -5.92 3.77
CA LEU A 117 6.20 -5.79 2.87
C LEU A 117 5.68 -5.43 1.48
N ARG A 118 6.36 -4.50 0.85
CA ARG A 118 6.04 -4.08 -0.51
C ARG A 118 7.30 -3.87 -1.32
N THR A 119 7.30 -4.35 -2.56
CA THR A 119 8.34 -4.03 -3.53
C THR A 119 7.71 -3.69 -4.87
N ALA A 120 8.27 -2.71 -5.56
CA ALA A 120 7.81 -2.32 -6.88
C ALA A 120 8.99 -2.30 -7.86
N PHE A 121 8.74 -2.84 -9.05
CA PHE A 121 9.63 -2.75 -10.19
C PHE A 121 8.99 -1.86 -11.24
N ILE A 122 9.64 -0.74 -11.59
CA ILE A 122 9.07 0.26 -12.48
C ILE A 122 10.07 0.54 -13.60
N PHE A 123 9.87 -0.12 -14.73
CA PHE A 123 10.59 0.14 -15.97
C PHE A 123 9.90 1.27 -16.74
N LYS A 124 10.44 1.68 -17.86
CA LYS A 124 9.98 2.88 -18.61
C LYS A 124 8.45 2.98 -18.72
N HIS A 125 7.79 1.93 -19.16
CA HIS A 125 6.33 1.88 -19.36
C HIS A 125 5.65 0.85 -18.45
N TRP A 126 6.37 -0.18 -18.03
CA TRP A 126 5.84 -1.27 -17.24
C TRP A 126 6.13 -1.08 -15.75
N PHE A 127 5.14 -1.35 -14.95
CA PHE A 127 5.33 -1.49 -13.51
C PHE A 127 4.76 -2.80 -13.01
N THR A 128 5.35 -3.31 -11.95
CA THR A 128 4.84 -4.45 -11.18
C THR A 128 5.03 -4.14 -9.72
N ASP A 129 3.96 -4.18 -8.97
CA ASP A 129 3.93 -3.97 -7.52
C ASP A 129 3.59 -5.30 -6.86
N LEU A 130 4.38 -5.70 -5.88
CA LEU A 130 4.20 -6.91 -5.09
C LEU A 130 4.03 -6.51 -3.63
N SER A 131 3.01 -7.02 -2.97
CA SER A 131 2.80 -6.80 -1.55
C SER A 131 2.44 -8.08 -0.82
N TYR A 132 2.93 -8.16 0.41
CA TYR A 132 2.53 -9.15 1.39
C TYR A 132 2.07 -8.42 2.64
N SER A 133 0.88 -8.73 3.13
CA SER A 133 0.30 -8.11 4.31
C SER A 133 -0.21 -9.16 5.29
N LYS A 134 -0.10 -8.82 6.57
CA LYS A 134 -0.64 -9.59 7.69
C LYS A 134 -1.28 -8.64 8.68
N VAL A 135 -2.53 -8.95 9.05
CA VAL A 135 -3.26 -8.20 10.08
C VAL A 135 -3.86 -9.20 11.06
N LYS A 136 -3.72 -8.95 12.34
CA LYS A 136 -4.34 -9.74 13.41
C LYS A 136 -5.06 -8.81 14.37
N GLY A 137 -6.31 -9.15 14.72
CA GLY A 137 -7.17 -8.40 15.60
C GLY A 137 -8.08 -7.43 14.87
N TYR A 138 -9.38 -7.62 15.04
CA TYR A 138 -10.45 -6.82 14.46
C TYR A 138 -11.52 -6.55 15.53
N TYR A 139 -12.37 -5.57 15.27
CA TYR A 139 -13.57 -5.30 16.06
C TYR A 139 -14.77 -5.06 15.15
N LEU A 140 -15.96 -5.33 15.66
CA LEU A 140 -17.21 -5.06 14.98
C LEU A 140 -17.60 -3.61 15.16
N LYS A 141 -17.48 -2.79 14.12
CA LYS A 141 -17.74 -1.35 14.18
C LYS A 141 -19.19 -1.04 14.58
N ASN A 142 -20.11 -1.85 14.11
CA ASN A 142 -21.54 -1.72 14.41
C ASN A 142 -21.98 -2.66 15.56
N SER A 143 -21.18 -2.81 16.59
CA SER A 143 -21.50 -3.64 17.77
C SER A 143 -22.81 -3.28 18.44
N ALA A 144 -23.22 -2.00 18.36
CA ALA A 144 -24.48 -1.53 18.90
C ALA A 144 -25.74 -2.16 18.27
N ASP A 145 -25.61 -2.72 17.07
CA ASP A 145 -26.69 -3.44 16.40
C ASP A 145 -26.91 -4.84 17.01
N PHE A 146 -25.94 -5.34 17.75
CA PHE A 146 -25.93 -6.71 18.30
C PHE A 146 -25.97 -6.76 19.83
N THR A 147 -25.62 -5.68 20.52
CA THR A 147 -25.62 -5.60 21.99
C THR A 147 -25.85 -4.17 22.43
N THR A 148 -26.43 -4.01 23.64
CA THR A 148 -26.58 -2.68 24.23
C THR A 148 -25.20 -2.16 24.63
N LEU A 149 -24.74 -1.08 24.02
CA LEU A 149 -23.50 -0.40 24.36
C LEU A 149 -23.76 0.91 25.07
N LEU A 150 -23.18 1.08 26.24
CA LEU A 150 -23.10 2.37 26.94
C LEU A 150 -21.84 3.13 26.48
N LYS A 151 -21.79 4.41 26.78
CA LYS A 151 -20.62 5.24 26.46
C LYS A 151 -19.39 4.74 27.23
N GLY A 152 -18.41 4.23 26.50
CA GLY A 152 -17.17 3.71 27.06
C GLY A 152 -17.10 2.18 27.13
N ASP A 153 -18.17 1.47 26.75
CA ASP A 153 -18.14 0.01 26.66
C ASP A 153 -17.29 -0.45 25.47
N PRO A 154 -16.62 -1.61 25.59
CA PRO A 154 -15.84 -2.17 24.50
C PRO A 154 -16.75 -2.66 23.37
N TYR A 155 -16.29 -2.44 22.13
CA TYR A 155 -16.87 -3.07 20.96
C TYR A 155 -16.73 -4.60 21.02
N ILE A 156 -17.54 -5.33 20.26
CA ILE A 156 -17.31 -6.78 20.06
C ILE A 156 -15.98 -6.95 19.34
N GLN A 157 -15.06 -7.70 19.95
CA GLN A 157 -13.69 -7.83 19.49
C GLN A 157 -13.40 -9.24 18.99
N PHE A 158 -12.58 -9.32 17.94
CA PHE A 158 -12.09 -10.55 17.33
C PHE A 158 -10.55 -10.57 17.38
N PRO A 159 -9.93 -10.79 18.55
CA PRO A 159 -8.48 -10.70 18.73
C PRO A 159 -7.71 -11.77 17.95
N ASP A 160 -8.34 -12.89 17.62
CA ASP A 160 -7.76 -14.01 16.91
C ASP A 160 -8.20 -14.11 15.44
N LEU A 161 -8.94 -13.13 14.94
CA LEU A 161 -9.21 -12.99 13.51
C LEU A 161 -7.93 -12.52 12.80
N ASN A 162 -7.46 -13.34 11.86
CA ASN A 162 -6.24 -13.11 11.11
C ASN A 162 -6.55 -12.90 9.62
N TYR A 163 -5.91 -11.91 9.04
CA TYR A 163 -5.83 -11.71 7.60
C TYR A 163 -4.40 -11.91 7.12
N TYR A 164 -4.23 -12.62 6.01
CA TYR A 164 -2.97 -12.78 5.29
C TYR A 164 -3.25 -12.52 3.81
N GLY A 165 -2.48 -11.64 3.21
CA GLY A 165 -2.66 -11.28 1.80
C GLY A 165 -1.35 -11.22 1.04
N PHE A 166 -1.34 -11.74 -0.18
CA PHE A 166 -0.31 -11.53 -1.17
C PHE A 166 -0.97 -10.95 -2.41
N ALA A 167 -0.45 -9.85 -2.93
CA ALA A 167 -1.00 -9.20 -4.10
C ALA A 167 0.10 -8.83 -5.12
N ILE A 168 -0.27 -8.94 -6.40
CA ILE A 168 0.50 -8.50 -7.55
C ILE A 168 -0.39 -7.54 -8.33
N SER A 169 0.13 -6.36 -8.64
CA SER A 169 -0.48 -5.42 -9.55
C SER A 169 0.51 -5.07 -10.64
N THR A 170 0.17 -5.31 -11.89
CA THR A 170 1.03 -4.96 -13.02
C THR A 170 0.26 -4.16 -14.05
N GLY A 171 0.94 -3.20 -14.68
CA GLY A 171 0.31 -2.35 -15.67
C GLY A 171 1.29 -1.70 -16.62
N TYR A 172 0.73 -1.03 -17.63
CA TYR A 172 1.48 -0.38 -18.69
C TYR A 172 1.06 1.08 -18.83
N SER A 173 2.02 2.00 -18.73
CA SER A 173 1.82 3.43 -19.00
C SER A 173 2.01 3.72 -20.48
N SER A 174 0.95 4.14 -21.18
CA SER A 174 0.95 4.33 -22.62
C SER A 174 1.67 5.61 -23.08
N ASN A 175 1.79 6.61 -22.19
CA ASN A 175 2.37 7.89 -22.52
C ASN A 175 3.80 8.04 -21.97
N SER A 176 4.81 8.14 -22.86
CA SER A 176 6.22 8.32 -22.48
C SER A 176 6.51 9.65 -21.77
N LYS A 177 5.63 10.65 -21.90
CA LYS A 177 5.73 11.94 -21.20
C LYS A 177 5.22 11.92 -19.76
N PHE A 178 4.61 10.81 -19.34
CA PHE A 178 4.09 10.61 -18.00
C PHE A 178 5.02 9.71 -17.19
N SER A 179 5.47 10.18 -16.03
CA SER A 179 6.33 9.40 -15.14
C SER A 179 5.52 8.71 -14.04
N PHE A 180 5.37 7.40 -14.13
CA PHE A 180 4.80 6.61 -13.05
C PHE A 180 5.71 6.57 -11.81
N ARG A 181 7.05 6.63 -12.00
CA ARG A 181 8.03 6.68 -10.91
C ARG A 181 7.94 7.97 -10.09
N SER A 182 7.55 9.08 -10.71
CA SER A 182 7.37 10.34 -9.98
C SER A 182 6.21 10.31 -8.99
N LEU A 183 5.27 9.36 -9.14
CA LEU A 183 4.11 9.20 -8.26
C LEU A 183 4.33 8.16 -7.17
N THR A 184 5.13 7.14 -7.45
CA THR A 184 5.23 5.95 -6.60
C THR A 184 6.53 5.88 -5.82
N SER A 185 7.66 5.88 -6.51
CA SER A 185 8.98 5.71 -5.92
C SER A 185 9.78 7.01 -5.78
N GLN A 186 9.31 8.10 -6.38
CA GLN A 186 9.98 9.41 -6.39
C GLN A 186 11.42 9.35 -6.96
N THR A 187 11.74 8.33 -7.78
CA THR A 187 13.05 8.20 -8.47
C THR A 187 13.14 8.99 -9.77
N GLU A 188 12.02 9.61 -10.16
CA GLU A 188 11.93 10.58 -11.25
C GLU A 188 11.18 11.82 -10.79
N ARG A 189 11.31 12.91 -11.55
CA ARG A 189 10.53 14.13 -11.38
C ARG A 189 9.75 14.41 -12.65
N GLN A 190 8.45 14.59 -12.53
CA GLN A 190 7.62 15.13 -13.59
C GLN A 190 7.81 16.63 -13.64
N LEU A 191 8.26 17.17 -14.78
CA LEU A 191 8.55 18.60 -14.94
C LEU A 191 7.38 19.38 -15.54
N ARG A 192 6.54 18.70 -16.34
CA ARG A 192 5.36 19.27 -17.01
C ARG A 192 4.15 18.37 -16.78
N SER A 193 2.97 18.97 -16.77
CA SER A 193 1.72 18.24 -16.57
C SER A 193 1.47 17.23 -17.69
N ALA A 194 1.23 15.98 -17.31
CA ALA A 194 0.97 14.90 -18.24
C ALA A 194 0.02 13.88 -17.64
N GLY A 195 -0.65 13.12 -18.49
CA GLY A 195 -1.48 11.98 -18.08
C GLY A 195 -1.19 10.76 -18.94
N SER A 196 -1.63 9.60 -18.48
CA SER A 196 -1.47 8.34 -19.20
C SER A 196 -2.66 7.45 -19.01
N PHE A 197 -3.02 6.74 -20.06
CA PHE A 197 -3.85 5.54 -19.97
C PHE A 197 -2.99 4.39 -19.43
N ILE A 198 -3.53 3.66 -18.45
CA ILE A 198 -2.79 2.66 -17.69
C ILE A 198 -3.69 1.43 -17.49
N PRO A 199 -3.74 0.48 -18.43
CA PRO A 199 -4.36 -0.81 -18.20
C PRO A 199 -3.61 -1.56 -17.09
N VAL A 200 -4.36 -2.20 -16.19
CA VAL A 200 -3.81 -2.88 -15.01
C VAL A 200 -4.42 -4.27 -14.88
N ILE A 201 -3.60 -5.23 -14.50
CA ILE A 201 -3.97 -6.56 -14.07
C ILE A 201 -3.63 -6.68 -12.60
N ASN A 202 -4.59 -7.15 -11.79
CA ASN A 202 -4.38 -7.43 -10.38
C ASN A 202 -4.63 -8.91 -10.11
N LEU A 203 -3.74 -9.50 -9.34
CA LEU A 203 -3.86 -10.85 -8.80
C LEU A 203 -3.70 -10.76 -7.30
N ARG A 204 -4.58 -11.40 -6.55
CA ARG A 204 -4.53 -11.40 -5.09
C ARG A 204 -4.90 -12.78 -4.56
N TYR A 205 -4.10 -13.27 -3.63
CA TYR A 205 -4.43 -14.42 -2.81
C TYR A 205 -4.48 -13.98 -1.36
N TYR A 206 -5.59 -14.23 -0.67
CA TYR A 206 -5.72 -13.87 0.73
C TYR A 206 -6.55 -14.88 1.51
N SER A 207 -6.27 -14.96 2.82
CA SER A 207 -7.00 -15.78 3.76
C SER A 207 -7.46 -14.93 4.93
N ILE A 208 -8.72 -15.14 5.32
CA ILE A 208 -9.31 -14.64 6.55
C ILE A 208 -9.56 -15.85 7.43
N ASP A 209 -8.96 -15.88 8.61
CA ASP A 209 -8.98 -17.04 9.50
C ASP A 209 -9.36 -16.60 10.92
N ASP A 210 -10.58 -16.91 11.32
CA ASP A 210 -11.03 -16.73 12.70
C ASP A 210 -10.60 -17.93 13.53
N ARG A 211 -9.77 -17.68 14.54
CA ARG A 211 -9.28 -18.68 15.49
C ARG A 211 -9.78 -18.46 16.91
N SER A 212 -10.89 -17.74 17.04
CA SER A 212 -11.51 -17.51 18.34
C SER A 212 -11.92 -18.82 19.00
N SER A 213 -11.98 -18.83 20.32
CA SER A 213 -12.50 -19.95 21.09
C SER A 213 -14.04 -19.95 21.01
N GLY A 214 -14.60 -20.63 20.03
CA GLY A 214 -16.05 -20.74 19.82
C GLY A 214 -16.43 -22.12 19.33
N MET A 215 -17.75 -22.48 19.42
CA MET A 215 -18.27 -23.72 18.89
C MET A 215 -18.19 -23.84 17.38
N SER A 216 -18.09 -22.69 16.69
CA SER A 216 -17.93 -22.63 15.23
C SER A 216 -17.06 -21.45 14.88
N THR A 217 -16.06 -21.68 14.01
CA THR A 217 -15.22 -20.63 13.43
C THR A 217 -15.11 -20.79 11.92
N GLN A 218 -14.75 -19.73 11.22
CA GLN A 218 -14.65 -19.74 9.77
C GLN A 218 -13.25 -19.39 9.30
N LYS A 219 -12.89 -20.01 8.18
CA LYS A 219 -11.70 -19.67 7.41
C LYS A 219 -12.08 -19.54 5.94
N THR A 220 -11.65 -18.45 5.31
CA THR A 220 -11.71 -18.33 3.85
C THR A 220 -10.33 -18.29 3.25
N ASN A 221 -10.16 -18.98 2.10
CA ASN A 221 -9.02 -18.80 1.22
C ASN A 221 -9.57 -18.29 -0.10
N ASN A 222 -9.05 -17.16 -0.56
CA ASN A 222 -9.60 -16.42 -1.67
C ASN A 222 -8.52 -16.22 -2.73
N PHE A 223 -8.85 -16.47 -3.98
CA PHE A 223 -8.04 -16.09 -5.14
C PHE A 223 -8.85 -15.10 -5.98
N GLU A 224 -8.32 -13.90 -6.13
CA GLU A 224 -8.92 -12.81 -6.89
C GLU A 224 -8.04 -12.49 -8.08
N SER A 225 -8.63 -12.37 -9.26
CA SER A 225 -7.99 -11.86 -10.47
C SER A 225 -8.86 -10.78 -11.09
N SER A 226 -8.28 -9.66 -11.52
CA SER A 226 -9.02 -8.62 -12.21
C SER A 226 -8.17 -7.90 -13.24
N ILE A 227 -8.84 -7.39 -14.28
CA ILE A 227 -8.24 -6.60 -15.35
C ILE A 227 -9.13 -5.40 -15.66
N GLY A 228 -8.54 -4.26 -15.95
CA GLY A 228 -9.30 -3.11 -16.35
C GLY A 228 -8.49 -1.90 -16.77
N PRO A 229 -9.15 -0.91 -17.39
CA PRO A 229 -8.56 0.36 -17.74
C PRO A 229 -8.32 1.22 -16.51
N GLY A 230 -7.26 2.01 -16.56
CA GLY A 230 -6.99 3.10 -15.64
C GLY A 230 -6.53 4.33 -16.37
N TYR A 231 -6.65 5.47 -15.74
CA TYR A 231 -6.11 6.74 -16.21
C TYR A 231 -5.55 7.51 -15.02
N ALA A 232 -4.37 8.10 -15.21
CA ALA A 232 -3.79 9.00 -14.23
C ALA A 232 -3.32 10.29 -14.90
N TYR A 233 -3.43 11.39 -14.17
CA TYR A 233 -2.95 12.70 -14.61
C TYR A 233 -2.22 13.39 -13.46
N THR A 234 -1.06 13.99 -13.79
CA THR A 234 -0.27 14.77 -12.85
C THR A 234 -0.20 16.20 -13.34
N PHE A 235 -0.78 17.11 -12.57
CA PHE A 235 -0.60 18.56 -12.73
C PHE A 235 0.73 18.94 -12.07
N VAL A 236 1.55 19.72 -12.76
CA VAL A 236 2.85 20.18 -12.26
C VAL A 236 2.92 21.69 -12.28
N SER A 237 3.36 22.27 -11.17
CA SER A 237 3.63 23.70 -11.02
C SER A 237 5.07 23.92 -10.59
N LYS A 238 5.72 24.91 -11.23
CA LYS A 238 7.13 25.27 -10.95
C LYS A 238 8.10 24.07 -10.98
N GLU A 239 7.81 23.04 -11.80
CA GLU A 239 8.61 21.81 -11.96
C GLU A 239 8.85 21.02 -10.66
N LYS A 240 8.18 21.33 -9.56
CA LYS A 240 8.42 20.76 -8.24
C LYS A 240 7.17 20.40 -7.49
N PHE A 241 6.10 21.18 -7.61
CA PHE A 241 4.82 20.91 -6.94
C PHE A 241 3.94 20.10 -7.86
N TYR A 242 3.28 19.10 -7.33
CA TYR A 242 2.38 18.28 -8.13
C TYR A 242 1.06 18.01 -7.41
N LEU A 243 0.02 17.86 -8.22
CA LEU A 243 -1.27 17.29 -7.87
C LEU A 243 -1.54 16.14 -8.84
N SER A 244 -1.77 14.95 -8.32
CA SER A 244 -2.00 13.76 -9.14
C SER A 244 -3.36 13.18 -8.85
N LEU A 245 -4.06 12.81 -9.91
CA LEU A 245 -5.35 12.14 -9.85
C LEU A 245 -5.26 10.85 -10.65
N GLY A 246 -5.84 9.78 -10.14
CA GLY A 246 -5.92 8.50 -10.84
C GLY A 246 -7.24 7.82 -10.56
N LEU A 247 -7.75 7.14 -11.57
CA LEU A 247 -8.95 6.30 -11.47
C LEU A 247 -8.72 5.03 -12.28
N GLN A 248 -9.11 3.91 -11.72
CA GLN A 248 -9.12 2.61 -12.37
C GLN A 248 -10.46 1.93 -12.10
N SER A 249 -10.98 1.21 -13.09
CA SER A 249 -12.08 0.27 -12.90
C SER A 249 -11.70 -1.06 -13.52
N SER A 250 -12.08 -2.16 -12.90
CA SER A 250 -11.73 -3.49 -13.38
C SER A 250 -12.86 -4.49 -13.13
N LEU A 251 -12.94 -5.45 -14.02
CA LEU A 251 -13.78 -6.63 -13.87
C LEU A 251 -12.88 -7.81 -13.51
N GLY A 252 -13.39 -8.68 -12.68
CA GLY A 252 -12.59 -9.79 -12.19
C GLY A 252 -13.42 -10.98 -11.74
N TYR A 253 -12.69 -11.93 -11.22
CA TYR A 253 -13.19 -13.19 -10.73
C TYR A 253 -12.60 -13.49 -9.37
N LEU A 254 -13.43 -13.96 -8.46
CA LEU A 254 -13.08 -14.35 -7.10
C LEU A 254 -13.51 -15.79 -6.86
N ASN A 255 -12.55 -16.66 -6.61
CA ASN A 255 -12.79 -17.99 -6.09
C ASN A 255 -12.55 -18.00 -4.58
N THR A 256 -13.53 -18.46 -3.82
CA THR A 256 -13.49 -18.54 -2.35
C THR A 256 -13.68 -19.98 -1.91
N LYS A 257 -12.73 -20.50 -1.16
CA LYS A 257 -12.88 -21.73 -0.39
C LYS A 257 -13.20 -21.37 1.06
N LEU A 258 -14.46 -21.55 1.46
CA LEU A 258 -14.95 -21.35 2.82
C LEU A 258 -14.88 -22.67 3.60
N THR A 259 -14.22 -22.67 4.73
CA THR A 259 -14.19 -23.77 5.69
C THR A 259 -14.85 -23.32 6.98
N THR A 260 -15.95 -23.95 7.36
CA THR A 260 -16.61 -23.77 8.67
C THR A 260 -16.17 -24.93 9.58
N ARG A 261 -15.47 -24.60 10.63
CA ARG A 261 -15.03 -25.57 11.66
C ARG A 261 -16.14 -25.75 12.65
N GLN A 262 -16.48 -26.99 12.92
CA GLN A 262 -17.49 -27.38 13.91
C GLN A 262 -16.96 -28.54 14.78
N PRO A 263 -17.50 -28.76 15.99
CA PRO A 263 -17.09 -29.88 16.85
C PRO A 263 -17.20 -31.25 16.15
N ASP A 264 -18.20 -31.40 15.26
CA ASP A 264 -18.50 -32.65 14.57
C ASP A 264 -17.72 -32.83 13.25
N GLY A 265 -16.87 -31.83 12.89
CA GLY A 265 -16.03 -31.84 11.68
C GLY A 265 -16.15 -30.58 10.83
N ASP A 266 -15.18 -30.40 9.96
CA ASP A 266 -15.10 -29.23 9.09
C ASP A 266 -16.00 -29.39 7.86
N ILE A 267 -16.79 -28.36 7.57
CA ILE A 267 -17.59 -28.25 6.34
C ILE A 267 -16.87 -27.28 5.39
N THR A 268 -16.60 -27.74 4.17
CA THR A 268 -15.94 -26.91 3.14
C THR A 268 -16.89 -26.67 1.98
N THR A 269 -16.99 -25.40 1.55
CA THR A 269 -17.76 -24.96 0.40
C THR A 269 -16.88 -24.11 -0.51
N ASN A 270 -16.97 -24.32 -1.83
CA ASN A 270 -16.34 -23.47 -2.83
C ASN A 270 -17.37 -22.56 -3.45
N GLN A 271 -17.00 -21.31 -3.73
CA GLN A 271 -17.83 -20.29 -4.30
C GLN A 271 -17.06 -19.53 -5.37
N ASP A 272 -17.73 -19.21 -6.46
CA ASP A 272 -17.17 -18.50 -7.60
C ASP A 272 -18.01 -17.25 -7.85
N ASN A 273 -17.35 -16.09 -7.91
CA ASN A 273 -18.04 -14.82 -8.03
C ASN A 273 -17.37 -13.92 -9.07
N TYR A 274 -18.18 -13.24 -9.87
CA TYR A 274 -17.70 -12.11 -10.65
C TYR A 274 -17.64 -10.88 -9.75
N ILE A 275 -16.57 -10.12 -9.88
CA ILE A 275 -16.35 -8.94 -9.08
C ILE A 275 -16.19 -7.71 -9.95
N PHE A 276 -16.68 -6.59 -9.46
CA PHE A 276 -16.32 -5.27 -9.94
C PHE A 276 -15.44 -4.59 -8.91
N ARG A 277 -14.33 -4.05 -9.37
CA ARG A 277 -13.38 -3.31 -8.54
C ARG A 277 -13.13 -1.93 -9.11
N TRP A 278 -13.02 -0.96 -8.24
CA TRP A 278 -12.58 0.38 -8.58
C TRP A 278 -11.49 0.86 -7.62
N ASP A 279 -10.57 1.68 -8.12
CA ASP A 279 -9.47 2.26 -7.38
C ASP A 279 -9.38 3.75 -7.73
N GLY A 280 -9.48 4.61 -6.72
CA GLY A 280 -9.30 6.06 -6.83
C GLY A 280 -8.03 6.51 -6.13
N LYS A 281 -7.26 7.38 -6.74
CA LYS A 281 -6.01 7.90 -6.19
C LYS A 281 -5.97 9.43 -6.31
N VAL A 282 -5.64 10.09 -5.21
CA VAL A 282 -5.37 11.54 -5.17
C VAL A 282 -4.07 11.76 -4.41
N GLY A 283 -3.17 12.57 -4.97
CA GLY A 283 -1.90 12.87 -4.33
C GLY A 283 -1.44 14.28 -4.61
N LEU A 284 -0.83 14.91 -3.62
CA LEU A 284 -0.20 16.22 -3.78
C LEU A 284 1.14 16.24 -3.04
N GLY A 285 2.08 17.03 -3.53
CA GLY A 285 3.38 17.10 -2.87
C GLY A 285 4.39 17.99 -3.57
N TYR A 286 5.58 17.91 -3.02
CA TYR A 286 6.79 18.55 -3.51
C TYR A 286 7.82 17.50 -3.88
N ASN A 287 8.35 17.55 -5.10
CA ASN A 287 9.36 16.64 -5.60
C ASN A 287 10.61 17.42 -6.07
N GLY A 288 11.53 17.73 -5.14
CA GLY A 288 12.79 18.43 -5.41
C GLY A 288 13.95 17.47 -5.66
N ARG A 289 15.13 18.00 -6.05
CA ARG A 289 16.33 17.19 -6.32
C ARG A 289 17.00 16.60 -5.09
N SER A 290 16.83 17.21 -3.90
CA SER A 290 17.47 16.79 -2.66
C SER A 290 16.49 16.14 -1.70
N PHE A 291 15.25 16.60 -1.64
CA PHE A 291 14.20 16.04 -0.81
C PHE A 291 12.86 16.04 -1.55
N TYR A 292 11.94 15.24 -1.04
CA TYR A 292 10.58 15.16 -1.52
C TYR A 292 9.63 14.90 -0.36
N THR A 293 8.41 15.37 -0.48
CA THR A 293 7.36 15.18 0.54
C THR A 293 6.00 15.27 -0.12
N GLY A 294 5.02 14.66 0.50
CA GLY A 294 3.66 14.72 -0.01
C GLY A 294 2.68 13.90 0.80
N VAL A 295 1.45 13.98 0.36
CA VAL A 295 0.36 13.15 0.85
C VAL A 295 -0.38 12.56 -0.33
N TYR A 296 -0.77 11.28 -0.22
CA TYR A 296 -1.71 10.70 -1.15
C TYR A 296 -2.70 9.81 -0.43
N THR A 297 -3.85 9.65 -1.05
CA THR A 297 -4.93 8.75 -0.62
C THR A 297 -5.28 7.82 -1.77
N ASN A 298 -5.40 6.54 -1.47
CA ASN A 298 -6.01 5.55 -2.34
C ASN A 298 -7.25 5.01 -1.65
N ILE A 299 -8.34 4.95 -2.38
CA ILE A 299 -9.56 4.28 -1.94
C ILE A 299 -9.89 3.26 -3.00
N SER A 300 -10.00 2.01 -2.62
CA SER A 300 -10.44 0.95 -3.51
C SER A 300 -11.63 0.22 -2.92
N GLY A 301 -12.54 -0.18 -3.79
CA GLY A 301 -13.70 -0.96 -3.42
C GLY A 301 -13.84 -2.18 -4.32
N THR A 302 -14.25 -3.28 -3.71
CA THR A 302 -14.64 -4.51 -4.41
C THR A 302 -16.01 -4.91 -3.93
N GLU A 303 -16.92 -5.19 -4.85
CA GLU A 303 -18.28 -5.61 -4.58
C GLU A 303 -18.55 -6.93 -5.31
N TYR A 304 -19.13 -7.88 -4.60
CA TYR A 304 -19.62 -9.12 -5.19
C TYR A 304 -20.79 -9.69 -4.41
N ARG A 305 -21.71 -10.36 -5.11
CA ARG A 305 -22.79 -11.12 -4.49
C ARG A 305 -22.28 -12.54 -4.24
N GLN A 306 -22.42 -13.00 -3.01
CA GLN A 306 -22.06 -14.36 -2.66
C GLN A 306 -22.99 -15.35 -3.37
N GLU A 307 -22.41 -16.35 -4.03
CA GLU A 307 -23.15 -17.36 -4.77
C GLU A 307 -24.12 -18.12 -3.84
N ASN A 308 -25.34 -18.39 -4.34
CA ASN A 308 -26.41 -19.10 -3.65
C ASN A 308 -26.88 -18.47 -2.32
N THR A 309 -26.65 -17.17 -2.13
CA THR A 309 -27.11 -16.42 -0.96
C THR A 309 -27.61 -15.02 -1.36
N THR A 310 -28.28 -14.34 -0.44
CA THR A 310 -28.64 -12.92 -0.58
C THR A 310 -27.53 -12.00 -0.08
N ALA A 311 -26.42 -12.57 0.44
CA ALA A 311 -25.34 -11.77 1.01
C ALA A 311 -24.56 -11.03 -0.08
N ILE A 312 -24.37 -9.74 0.13
CA ILE A 312 -23.50 -8.87 -0.67
C ILE A 312 -22.28 -8.56 0.19
N ASN A 313 -21.13 -8.91 -0.34
CA ASN A 313 -19.88 -8.63 0.32
C ASN A 313 -19.25 -7.37 -0.27
N PHE A 314 -18.89 -6.43 0.60
CA PHE A 314 -18.14 -5.25 0.25
C PHE A 314 -16.78 -5.32 0.92
N GLU A 315 -15.76 -5.08 0.16
CA GLU A 315 -14.42 -4.90 0.70
C GLU A 315 -13.93 -3.51 0.31
N THR A 316 -13.70 -2.67 1.29
CA THR A 316 -13.18 -1.33 1.07
C THR A 316 -11.79 -1.22 1.70
N ARG A 317 -10.84 -0.74 0.91
CA ARG A 317 -9.49 -0.44 1.37
C ARG A 317 -9.29 1.05 1.29
N VAL A 318 -8.95 1.63 2.42
CA VAL A 318 -8.56 3.05 2.50
C VAL A 318 -7.09 3.11 2.88
N TYR A 319 -6.33 3.79 2.07
CA TYR A 319 -4.92 3.99 2.30
C TYR A 319 -4.59 5.47 2.14
N TYR A 320 -4.09 6.09 3.20
CA TYR A 320 -3.48 7.40 3.09
C TYR A 320 -2.02 7.34 3.54
N HIS A 321 -1.23 8.23 3.01
CA HIS A 321 0.21 8.19 3.14
C HIS A 321 0.75 9.61 3.16
N LEU A 322 1.32 10.00 4.30
CA LEU A 322 2.07 11.22 4.47
C LEU A 322 3.54 10.87 4.55
N PHE A 323 4.36 11.38 3.65
CA PHE A 323 5.78 10.99 3.56
C PHE A 323 6.72 12.17 3.47
N LEU A 324 7.93 11.95 3.99
CA LEU A 324 9.07 12.83 3.86
C LEU A 324 10.28 11.98 3.49
N GLY A 325 10.95 12.34 2.41
CA GLY A 325 12.09 11.62 1.90
C GLY A 325 13.24 12.53 1.50
N ILE A 326 14.43 11.95 1.54
CA ILE A 326 15.68 12.57 1.13
C ILE A 326 16.34 11.75 0.04
N ARG A 327 17.20 12.37 -0.73
CA ARG A 327 17.97 11.74 -1.79
C ARG A 327 19.46 11.82 -1.50
N LEU A 328 20.08 10.66 -1.31
CA LEU A 328 21.50 10.48 -1.04
C LEU A 328 22.20 10.00 -2.31
N ALA A 329 23.48 10.35 -2.47
CA ALA A 329 24.28 9.86 -3.59
C ALA A 329 24.35 8.32 -3.57
N ALA A 330 24.09 7.68 -4.70
CA ALA A 330 24.21 6.24 -4.82
C ALA A 330 25.70 5.83 -4.90
N PRO A 331 26.11 4.73 -4.24
CA PRO A 331 27.44 4.17 -4.41
C PRO A 331 27.67 3.67 -5.84
N ASP A 332 28.86 3.89 -6.39
CA ASP A 332 29.21 3.53 -7.79
C ASP A 332 28.98 2.05 -8.13
N TYR A 333 29.20 1.16 -7.16
CA TYR A 333 28.97 -0.28 -7.38
C TYR A 333 27.50 -0.60 -7.63
N LEU A 334 26.61 0.08 -6.92
CA LEU A 334 25.16 -0.10 -7.06
C LEU A 334 24.68 0.45 -8.40
N GLU A 335 25.21 1.59 -8.81
CA GLU A 335 24.92 2.19 -10.10
C GLU A 335 25.32 1.27 -11.25
N ARG A 336 26.55 0.70 -11.21
CA ARG A 336 27.01 -0.27 -12.22
C ARG A 336 26.13 -1.50 -12.32
N LYS A 337 25.71 -2.09 -11.19
CA LYS A 337 24.82 -3.26 -11.16
C LYS A 337 23.44 -2.93 -11.72
N ALA A 338 22.83 -1.83 -11.28
CA ALA A 338 21.52 -1.42 -11.76
C ALA A 338 21.51 -1.11 -13.27
N ASN A 339 22.55 -0.41 -13.77
CA ASN A 339 22.71 -0.15 -15.21
C ASN A 339 22.82 -1.43 -16.04
N LYS A 340 23.49 -2.47 -15.50
CA LYS A 340 23.57 -3.77 -16.18
C LYS A 340 22.19 -4.43 -16.30
N ILE A 341 21.39 -4.38 -15.25
CA ILE A 341 20.04 -4.93 -15.25
C ILE A 341 19.15 -4.16 -16.22
N GLU A 342 19.13 -2.82 -16.18
CA GLU A 342 18.33 -2.00 -17.10
C GLU A 342 18.66 -2.29 -18.57
N LYS A 343 19.95 -2.45 -18.91
CA LYS A 343 20.37 -2.81 -20.27
C LYS A 343 19.85 -4.18 -20.73
N LEU A 344 19.75 -5.17 -19.85
CA LEU A 344 19.19 -6.47 -20.18
C LEU A 344 17.70 -6.37 -20.56
N PHE A 345 16.91 -5.60 -19.79
CA PHE A 345 15.50 -5.37 -20.10
C PHE A 345 15.28 -4.51 -21.36
N GLN A 346 16.19 -3.57 -21.67
CA GLN A 346 16.10 -2.77 -22.90
C GLN A 346 16.43 -3.57 -24.15
N LYS A 347 17.37 -4.52 -24.09
CA LYS A 347 17.72 -5.38 -25.22
C LYS A 347 16.58 -6.34 -25.59
N GLN A 348 15.88 -6.91 -24.62
CA GLN A 348 14.73 -7.78 -24.88
C GLN A 348 13.58 -7.04 -25.59
N ASN A 349 13.36 -5.77 -25.29
CA ASN A 349 12.31 -4.96 -25.94
C ASN A 349 12.69 -4.43 -27.33
N ALA A 350 13.96 -4.51 -27.73
CA ALA A 350 14.43 -4.09 -29.05
C ALA A 350 14.54 -5.27 -30.04
N SER A 351 14.38 -6.51 -29.57
CA SER A 351 14.45 -7.73 -30.38
C SER A 351 13.05 -8.35 -30.65
N ASN A 352 12.00 -7.73 -30.19
CA ASN A 352 10.60 -7.99 -30.51
C ASN A 352 9.99 -6.80 -31.25
#